data_0f8fd8d8f040150166e2298dd8cde05c
#
_entry.id   0f8fd8d8f040150166e2298dd8cde05c
#
_cell.length_a   1.000
_cell.length_b   1.000
_cell.length_c   1.000
_cell.angle_alpha   90.00
_cell.angle_beta   90.00
_cell.angle_gamma   90.00
#
_symmetry.space_group_name_H-M   'P 1'
#
loop_
_entity.id
_entity.type
_entity.pdbx_description
1 polymer ?
#
loop_
_entity_poly.entity_id
_entity_poly.type
_entity_poly.pdbx_seq_one_letter_code
_entity_poly.pdbx_strand_id
1 'polypeptide(L)'
;MRIIAGTCKGRRINAPKSIKARPTTDFAKEGLFNVLNNITTINKMKVLDLFAGTGNISYEFSSRGAEKVLAVDQQMSSFRFISEKAKELNLSIKCIKKDVFSFITKANDDVPITLIVFKLVVNILALICRRHKGFLLFKLIKF
;
A
#
# COMPACT_ATOMS: atom_id res chain seq x y z
N MET A 1 -13.92 -0.39 5.72
CA MET A 1 -12.52 -0.36 6.18
C MET A 1 -12.28 0.91 6.99
N ARG A 2 -11.34 0.88 7.93
CA ARG A 2 -11.03 2.01 8.81
C ARG A 2 -9.53 2.26 8.80
N ILE A 3 -9.11 3.52 8.86
CA ILE A 3 -7.71 3.90 9.09
C ILE A 3 -7.43 3.79 10.59
N ILE A 4 -6.36 3.07 10.97
CA ILE A 4 -6.10 2.67 12.36
C ILE A 4 -5.25 3.69 13.09
N ALA A 5 -4.28 4.29 12.39
CA ALA A 5 -3.34 5.23 13.00
C ALA A 5 -2.96 6.37 12.04
N GLY A 6 -2.21 7.35 12.58
CA GLY A 6 -1.72 8.51 11.84
C GLY A 6 -2.71 9.65 11.76
N THR A 7 -2.51 10.57 10.81
CA THR A 7 -3.27 11.82 10.66
C THR A 7 -4.76 11.61 10.39
N CYS A 8 -5.11 10.48 9.75
CA CYS A 8 -6.49 10.12 9.43
C CYS A 8 -7.05 9.01 10.33
N LYS A 9 -6.48 8.79 11.53
CA LYS A 9 -6.95 7.77 12.49
C LYS A 9 -8.46 7.84 12.71
N GLY A 10 -9.12 6.68 12.68
CA GLY A 10 -10.56 6.52 12.92
C GLY A 10 -11.46 6.79 11.71
N ARG A 11 -10.93 7.38 10.63
CA ARG A 11 -11.72 7.61 9.40
C ARG A 11 -12.20 6.30 8.80
N ARG A 12 -13.48 6.22 8.54
CA ARG A 12 -14.12 5.07 7.86
C ARG A 12 -14.24 5.37 6.38
N ILE A 13 -13.88 4.40 5.56
CA ILE A 13 -13.92 4.48 4.10
C ILE A 13 -14.78 3.33 3.60
N ASN A 14 -15.85 3.64 2.90
CA ASN A 14 -16.74 2.65 2.31
C ASN A 14 -16.36 2.44 0.85
N ALA A 15 -15.85 1.25 0.54
CA ALA A 15 -15.51 0.89 -0.83
C ALA A 15 -16.80 0.56 -1.61
N PRO A 16 -16.90 1.00 -2.87
CA PRO A 16 -18.03 0.67 -3.72
C PRO A 16 -18.05 -0.83 -4.05
N LYS A 17 -19.25 -1.40 -4.25
CA LYS A 17 -19.42 -2.82 -4.60
C LYS A 17 -18.75 -3.21 -5.93
N SER A 18 -18.47 -2.25 -6.79
CA SER A 18 -17.75 -2.45 -8.05
C SER A 18 -16.30 -2.89 -7.88
N ILE A 19 -15.71 -2.67 -6.69
CA ILE A 19 -14.37 -3.15 -6.38
C ILE A 19 -14.50 -4.52 -5.72
N LYS A 20 -14.26 -5.58 -6.49
CA LYS A 20 -14.36 -6.97 -6.03
C LYS A 20 -13.27 -7.37 -5.01
N ALA A 21 -12.22 -6.57 -4.87
CA ALA A 21 -11.13 -6.84 -3.96
C ALA A 21 -11.61 -6.77 -2.49
N ARG A 22 -11.48 -7.89 -1.76
CA ARG A 22 -11.77 -7.91 -0.32
C ARG A 22 -10.80 -7.00 0.43
N PRO A 23 -11.26 -6.03 1.21
CA PRO A 23 -10.38 -5.20 2.02
C PRO A 23 -9.61 -6.04 3.05
N THR A 24 -8.37 -5.66 3.32
CA THR A 24 -7.60 -6.19 4.44
C THR A 24 -8.32 -5.86 5.75
N THR A 25 -8.45 -6.84 6.64
CA THR A 25 -9.11 -6.65 7.94
C THR A 25 -8.31 -5.68 8.81
N ASP A 26 -8.96 -5.02 9.74
CA ASP A 26 -8.30 -4.12 10.68
C ASP A 26 -7.27 -4.88 11.54
N PHE A 27 -7.60 -6.09 11.99
CA PHE A 27 -6.70 -6.97 12.72
C PHE A 27 -5.40 -7.28 11.94
N ALA A 28 -5.56 -7.65 10.68
CA ALA A 28 -4.42 -7.97 9.83
C ALA A 28 -3.54 -6.73 9.53
N LYS A 29 -4.15 -5.54 9.41
CA LYS A 29 -3.39 -4.29 9.32
C LYS A 29 -2.63 -4.01 10.60
N GLU A 30 -3.27 -4.11 11.76
CA GLU A 30 -2.62 -3.91 13.05
C GLU A 30 -1.40 -4.82 13.20
N GLY A 31 -1.54 -6.10 12.91
CA GLY A 31 -0.42 -7.05 12.93
C GLY A 31 0.73 -6.65 12.01
N LEU A 32 0.42 -6.30 10.75
CA LEU A 32 1.41 -5.85 9.77
C LEU A 32 2.17 -4.60 10.27
N PHE A 33 1.45 -3.58 10.71
CA PHE A 33 2.05 -2.32 11.10
C PHE A 33 2.77 -2.40 12.45
N ASN A 34 2.37 -3.29 13.35
CA ASN A 34 3.13 -3.58 14.57
C ASN A 34 4.49 -4.19 14.24
N VAL A 35 4.55 -5.16 13.33
CA VAL A 35 5.83 -5.73 12.86
C VAL A 35 6.67 -4.64 12.19
N LEU A 36 6.09 -3.85 11.29
CA LEU A 36 6.83 -2.79 10.59
C LEU A 36 7.41 -1.76 11.56
N ASN A 37 6.65 -1.32 12.56
CA ASN A 37 7.12 -0.34 13.53
C ASN A 37 8.30 -0.83 14.37
N ASN A 38 8.41 -2.16 14.58
CA ASN A 38 9.52 -2.76 15.32
C ASN A 38 10.82 -2.85 14.52
N ILE A 39 10.74 -2.85 13.19
CA ILE A 39 11.90 -3.07 12.32
C ILE A 39 12.28 -1.82 11.51
N THR A 40 11.41 -0.82 11.44
CA THR A 40 11.64 0.36 10.62
C THR A 40 10.74 1.53 11.01
N THR A 41 11.09 2.72 10.53
CA THR A 41 10.28 3.93 10.71
C THR A 41 9.50 4.23 9.43
N ILE A 42 8.18 4.29 9.51
CA ILE A 42 7.30 4.53 8.35
C ILE A 42 7.44 5.97 7.85
N ASN A 43 7.70 6.91 8.74
CA ASN A 43 7.88 8.31 8.37
C ASN A 43 8.99 8.45 7.30
N LYS A 44 8.69 9.21 6.27
CA LYS A 44 9.57 9.44 5.09
C LYS A 44 9.79 8.22 4.18
N MET A 45 9.07 7.12 4.38
CA MET A 45 9.12 6.01 3.44
C MET A 45 8.47 6.34 2.10
N LYS A 46 9.05 5.79 1.04
CA LYS A 46 8.44 5.70 -0.30
C LYS A 46 7.94 4.29 -0.50
N VAL A 47 6.62 4.13 -0.55
CA VAL A 47 5.93 2.83 -0.53
C VAL A 47 5.33 2.54 -1.90
N LEU A 48 5.52 1.32 -2.38
CA LEU A 48 4.86 0.78 -3.56
C LEU A 48 3.85 -0.30 -3.11
N ASP A 49 2.56 -0.01 -3.27
CA ASP A 49 1.45 -0.92 -2.98
C ASP A 49 0.98 -1.57 -4.28
N LEU A 50 1.34 -2.83 -4.48
CA LEU A 50 0.99 -3.60 -5.66
C LEU A 50 -0.30 -4.39 -5.42
N PHE A 51 -1.20 -4.40 -6.41
CA PHE A 51 -2.56 -4.91 -6.30
C PHE A 51 -3.37 -4.17 -5.22
N ALA A 52 -3.33 -2.85 -5.25
CA ALA A 52 -3.85 -1.98 -4.19
C ALA A 52 -5.35 -2.19 -3.89
N GLY A 53 -6.16 -2.62 -4.87
CA GLY A 53 -7.58 -2.92 -4.71
C GLY A 53 -8.36 -1.72 -4.17
N THR A 54 -8.82 -1.80 -2.93
CA THR A 54 -9.52 -0.70 -2.26
C THR A 54 -8.59 0.38 -1.72
N GLY A 55 -7.27 0.23 -1.81
CA GLY A 55 -6.28 1.17 -1.27
C GLY A 55 -6.12 1.13 0.26
N ASN A 56 -6.69 0.12 0.95
CA ASN A 56 -6.73 0.07 2.41
C ASN A 56 -5.34 0.15 3.07
N ILE A 57 -4.33 -0.47 2.46
CA ILE A 57 -2.95 -0.42 2.92
C ILE A 57 -2.29 0.91 2.55
N SER A 58 -2.54 1.41 1.33
CA SER A 58 -2.05 2.70 0.86
C SER A 58 -2.47 3.85 1.79
N TYR A 59 -3.75 3.88 2.20
CA TYR A 59 -4.24 4.91 3.12
C TYR A 59 -3.56 4.83 4.49
N GLU A 60 -3.35 3.62 4.99
CA GLU A 60 -2.71 3.42 6.30
C GLU A 60 -1.26 3.90 6.29
N PHE A 61 -0.45 3.57 5.25
CA PHE A 61 0.91 4.08 5.12
C PHE A 61 0.95 5.61 5.04
N SER A 62 0.13 6.19 4.17
CA SER A 62 0.10 7.64 4.00
C SER A 62 -0.34 8.36 5.26
N SER A 63 -1.36 7.84 5.97
CA SER A 63 -1.82 8.36 7.25
C SER A 63 -0.75 8.31 8.34
N ARG A 64 0.13 7.31 8.32
CA ARG A 64 1.26 7.15 9.25
C ARG A 64 2.50 7.96 8.89
N GLY A 65 2.43 8.80 7.87
CA GLY A 65 3.47 9.73 7.49
C GLY A 65 4.47 9.22 6.44
N ALA A 66 4.12 8.19 5.67
CA ALA A 66 4.91 7.84 4.50
C ALA A 66 5.03 9.06 3.56
N GLU A 67 6.24 9.35 3.08
CA GLU A 67 6.52 10.49 2.19
C GLU A 67 5.70 10.41 0.91
N LYS A 68 5.64 9.22 0.33
CA LYS A 68 4.91 8.95 -0.91
C LYS A 68 4.43 7.52 -0.95
N VAL A 69 3.19 7.34 -1.35
CA VAL A 69 2.64 6.01 -1.62
C VAL A 69 2.25 5.92 -3.09
N LEU A 70 2.78 4.92 -3.78
CA LEU A 70 2.43 4.61 -5.16
C LEU A 70 1.54 3.35 -5.16
N ALA A 71 0.25 3.54 -5.43
CA ALA A 71 -0.72 2.46 -5.50
C ALA A 71 -0.90 2.01 -6.95
N VAL A 72 -0.67 0.73 -7.24
CA VAL A 72 -0.81 0.16 -8.59
C VAL A 72 -1.93 -0.86 -8.60
N ASP A 73 -2.89 -0.68 -9.50
CA ASP A 73 -3.97 -1.64 -9.75
C ASP A 73 -4.41 -1.57 -11.21
N GLN A 74 -4.82 -2.71 -11.78
CA GLN A 74 -5.29 -2.76 -13.17
C GLN A 74 -6.73 -2.30 -13.34
N GLN A 75 -7.55 -2.32 -12.27
CA GLN A 75 -8.97 -2.00 -12.34
C GLN A 75 -9.20 -0.49 -12.30
N MET A 76 -10.00 0.02 -13.25
CA MET A 76 -10.37 1.43 -13.31
C MET A 76 -11.17 1.87 -12.07
N SER A 77 -12.01 0.99 -11.53
CA SER A 77 -12.78 1.26 -10.30
C SER A 77 -11.87 1.50 -9.09
N SER A 78 -10.83 0.68 -8.93
CA SER A 78 -9.80 0.85 -7.90
C SER A 78 -9.04 2.17 -8.08
N PHE A 79 -8.57 2.43 -9.29
CA PHE A 79 -7.84 3.66 -9.63
C PHE A 79 -8.65 4.92 -9.28
N ARG A 80 -9.90 5.01 -9.74
CA ARG A 80 -10.77 6.17 -9.47
C ARG A 80 -11.01 6.33 -7.98
N PHE A 81 -11.42 5.26 -7.32
CA PHE A 81 -11.73 5.27 -5.90
C PHE A 81 -10.55 5.69 -5.03
N ILE A 82 -9.35 5.12 -5.27
CA ILE A 82 -8.14 5.48 -4.52
C ILE A 82 -7.79 6.94 -4.77
N SER A 83 -7.83 7.40 -6.02
CA SER A 83 -7.48 8.78 -6.37
C SER A 83 -8.42 9.81 -5.75
N GLU A 84 -9.73 9.54 -5.75
CA GLU A 84 -10.74 10.40 -5.13
C GLU A 84 -10.57 10.46 -3.62
N LYS A 85 -10.43 9.31 -2.95
CA LYS A 85 -10.27 9.25 -1.50
C LYS A 85 -8.95 9.81 -1.02
N ALA A 86 -7.87 9.65 -1.77
CA ALA A 86 -6.59 10.28 -1.46
C ALA A 86 -6.70 11.81 -1.44
N LYS A 87 -7.40 12.40 -2.42
CA LYS A 87 -7.68 13.85 -2.46
C LYS A 87 -8.56 14.28 -1.29
N GLU A 88 -9.68 13.58 -1.06
CA GLU A 88 -10.63 13.89 0.02
C GLU A 88 -9.96 13.90 1.40
N LEU A 89 -9.04 12.97 1.64
CA LEU A 89 -8.34 12.82 2.91
C LEU A 89 -7.00 13.57 2.96
N ASN A 90 -6.64 14.29 1.91
CA ASN A 90 -5.35 14.99 1.77
C ASN A 90 -4.15 14.08 2.03
N LEU A 91 -4.17 12.88 1.43
CA LEU A 91 -3.14 11.86 1.58
C LEU A 91 -2.16 11.86 0.40
N SER A 92 -0.86 11.65 0.69
CA SER A 92 0.22 11.59 -0.32
C SER A 92 0.24 10.26 -1.07
N ILE A 93 -0.85 9.98 -1.82
CA ILE A 93 -1.01 8.75 -2.59
C ILE A 93 -1.15 9.11 -4.07
N LYS A 94 -0.27 8.53 -4.90
CA LYS A 94 -0.42 8.53 -6.36
C LYS A 94 -0.92 7.14 -6.79
N CYS A 95 -2.06 7.08 -7.47
CA CYS A 95 -2.55 5.83 -8.04
C CYS A 95 -2.17 5.72 -9.51
N ILE A 96 -1.80 4.52 -9.96
CA ILE A 96 -1.51 4.18 -11.35
C ILE A 96 -2.40 3.02 -11.76
N LYS A 97 -3.16 3.22 -12.86
CA LYS A 97 -3.89 2.14 -13.51
C LYS A 97 -2.94 1.40 -14.44
N LYS A 98 -2.47 0.23 -14.03
CA LYS A 98 -1.61 -0.63 -14.85
C LYS A 98 -1.68 -2.07 -14.35
N ASP A 99 -1.44 -3.00 -15.25
CA ASP A 99 -1.14 -4.37 -14.87
C ASP A 99 0.17 -4.40 -14.07
N VAL A 100 0.16 -5.09 -12.92
CA VAL A 100 1.29 -5.07 -11.98
C VAL A 100 2.54 -5.70 -12.58
N PHE A 101 2.41 -6.79 -13.33
CA PHE A 101 3.58 -7.44 -13.95
C PHE A 101 4.19 -6.55 -15.02
N SER A 102 3.36 -5.94 -15.87
CA SER A 102 3.81 -4.95 -16.86
C SER A 102 4.37 -3.68 -16.22
N PHE A 103 3.92 -3.32 -15.02
CA PHE A 103 4.49 -2.21 -14.26
C PHE A 103 5.89 -2.54 -13.77
N ILE A 104 6.08 -3.71 -13.14
CA ILE A 104 7.37 -4.13 -12.55
C ILE A 104 8.44 -4.32 -13.65
N THR A 105 8.07 -4.93 -14.78
CA THR A 105 9.02 -5.19 -15.88
C THR A 105 9.48 -3.91 -16.59
N LYS A 106 8.67 -2.84 -16.54
CA LYS A 106 8.99 -1.54 -17.16
C LYS A 106 9.44 -0.48 -16.15
N ALA A 107 9.39 -0.80 -14.86
CA ALA A 107 9.93 0.09 -13.82
C ALA A 107 11.46 0.05 -13.92
N ASN A 108 12.02 1.09 -14.52
CA ASN A 108 13.45 1.33 -14.46
C ASN A 108 13.86 1.56 -13.00
N ASP A 109 15.13 1.33 -12.67
CA ASP A 109 15.73 1.47 -11.33
C ASP A 109 15.59 2.88 -10.71
N ASP A 110 14.99 3.83 -11.43
CA ASP A 110 14.93 5.26 -11.11
C ASP A 110 13.86 5.64 -10.07
N VAL A 111 12.97 4.71 -9.66
CA VAL A 111 12.00 5.03 -8.60
C VAL A 111 12.57 4.59 -7.25
N PRO A 112 13.02 5.53 -6.41
CA PRO A 112 13.56 5.20 -5.09
C PRO A 112 12.41 4.72 -4.18
N ILE A 113 12.17 3.41 -4.18
CA ILE A 113 11.15 2.75 -3.35
C ILE A 113 11.83 2.18 -2.11
N THR A 114 11.31 2.52 -0.94
CA THR A 114 11.80 1.99 0.34
C THR A 114 11.14 0.66 0.71
N LEU A 115 9.86 0.49 0.36
CA LEU A 115 9.06 -0.68 0.72
C LEU A 115 8.11 -1.06 -0.41
N ILE A 116 8.07 -2.35 -0.75
CA ILE A 116 7.09 -2.93 -1.67
C ILE A 116 6.12 -3.80 -0.87
N VAL A 117 4.82 -3.56 -1.04
CA VAL A 117 3.75 -4.35 -0.42
C VAL A 117 2.99 -5.08 -1.51
N PHE A 118 2.87 -6.40 -1.37
CA PHE A 118 2.02 -7.25 -2.20
C PHE A 118 0.79 -7.67 -1.42
N LYS A 119 -0.39 -7.40 -1.95
CA LYS A 119 -1.63 -7.93 -1.41
C LYS A 119 -1.98 -9.24 -2.12
N LEU A 120 -1.65 -10.37 -1.52
CA LEU A 120 -2.18 -11.66 -1.95
C LEU A 120 -3.57 -11.90 -1.35
N VAL A 121 -4.45 -12.51 -2.13
CA VAL A 121 -5.88 -12.71 -1.84
C VAL A 121 -6.15 -13.50 -0.54
N VAL A 122 -5.17 -14.20 0.00
CA VAL A 122 -5.33 -15.08 1.16
C VAL A 122 -4.42 -14.72 2.33
N ASN A 123 -3.28 -14.09 2.10
CA ASN A 123 -2.34 -13.71 3.18
C ASN A 123 -1.73 -12.36 2.87
N ILE A 124 -1.65 -11.50 3.89
CA ILE A 124 -0.88 -10.27 3.81
C ILE A 124 0.59 -10.66 3.80
N LEU A 125 1.20 -10.55 2.66
CA LEU A 125 2.62 -10.73 2.52
C LEU A 125 3.25 -9.36 2.31
N ALA A 126 3.84 -8.84 3.36
CA ALA A 126 4.79 -7.74 3.25
C ALA A 126 6.14 -8.33 2.83
N LEU A 127 6.62 -7.90 1.69
CA LEU A 127 7.93 -8.27 1.18
C LEU A 127 8.89 -7.11 1.44
N ILE A 128 9.79 -7.21 2.41
CA ILE A 128 10.88 -6.24 2.60
C ILE A 128 12.12 -6.81 1.91
N CYS A 129 12.54 -6.22 0.81
CA CYS A 129 13.77 -6.59 0.09
C CYS A 129 14.88 -5.61 0.39
N ARG A 130 16.00 -6.12 0.83
CA ARG A 130 17.25 -5.38 0.89
C ARG A 130 18.01 -5.59 -0.43
N ARG A 131 17.97 -4.65 -1.34
CA ARG A 131 18.85 -4.62 -2.49
C ARG A 131 20.07 -3.72 -2.17
N HIS A 132 21.20 -4.00 -2.79
CA HIS A 132 22.56 -3.43 -2.54
C HIS A 132 22.70 -1.89 -2.56
N LYS A 133 21.64 -1.12 -2.59
CA LYS A 133 21.64 0.36 -2.53
C LYS A 133 20.49 0.95 -1.69
N GLY A 134 20.13 0.33 -0.56
CA GLY A 134 19.19 0.94 0.39
C GLY A 134 17.71 0.60 0.18
N PHE A 135 17.39 -0.38 -0.65
CA PHE A 135 16.04 -0.90 -0.80
C PHE A 135 15.79 -2.07 0.14
N LEU A 136 14.66 -2.05 0.81
CA LEU A 136 14.20 -3.12 1.66
C LEU A 136 13.08 -3.90 0.95
N LEU A 137 13.35 -5.11 0.43
CA LEU A 137 12.37 -6.03 -0.14
C LEU A 137 12.03 -7.11 0.88
N PHE A 138 10.78 -7.25 1.28
CA PHE A 138 10.32 -8.37 2.09
C PHE A 138 10.07 -9.60 1.20
N LYS A 139 10.89 -10.63 1.34
CA LYS A 139 10.69 -11.90 0.68
C LYS A 139 9.66 -12.72 1.46
N LEU A 140 8.68 -13.23 0.73
CA LEU A 140 7.65 -14.15 1.20
C LEU A 140 8.20 -15.22 2.15
N ILE A 141 7.72 -15.23 3.38
CA ILE A 141 7.79 -16.44 4.20
C ILE A 141 6.49 -17.20 3.90
N LYS A 142 6.61 -18.32 3.19
CA LYS A 142 5.55 -19.32 3.15
C LYS A 142 5.46 -19.95 4.54
N PHE A 143 4.30 -19.82 5.16
CA PHE A 143 3.83 -20.79 6.14
C PHE A 143 2.94 -21.80 5.45
#